data_2cc53be337dc7dfa91365dbe6ba56c3a
#
_entry.id   2cc53be337dc7dfa91365dbe6ba56c3a
#
_cell.length_a   1.000
_cell.length_b   1.000
_cell.length_c   1.000
_cell.angle_alpha   90.00
_cell.angle_beta   90.00
_cell.angle_gamma   90.00
#
_symmetry.space_group_name_H-M   'P 1'
#
loop_
_entity.id
_entity.type
_entity.pdbx_description
1 polymer ?
#
loop_
_entity_poly.entity_id
_entity_poly.type
_entity_poly.pdbx_seq_one_letter_code
_entity_poly.pdbx_strand_id
1 'polypeptide(L)'
;ITDSKSCPVISNIGIYNAPVFLNAPSIARNQSGEISITTNDIGPIFYYTLDGSEPTPESNQYAGPFLADGKVEVNAIAYDPASAKSSPVGKETFDISKKDWKIVGINDEKASAILDGDASSLWHQRDKKMPVDLIIDLGSEQNLHGFKYLPDQNKWSSGIITTYKFSVSDDNTNWKLVDQGEFSNIKNNPVWQSKNFSPVNARYIKLQALKNTSGDDVAGYAEIDAITN
;
A
#
# COMPACT_ATOMS: atom_id res chain seq x y z
N ILE A 1 -64.47 -20.90 4.55
CA ILE A 1 -64.48 -19.49 4.12
C ILE A 1 -64.06 -18.68 5.29
N THR A 2 -62.81 -18.29 5.35
CA THR A 2 -62.31 -17.43 6.40
C THR A 2 -62.54 -15.98 6.00
N ASP A 3 -63.34 -15.31 6.81
CA ASP A 3 -63.65 -13.89 6.66
C ASP A 3 -62.36 -13.05 6.90
N SER A 4 -61.84 -12.50 5.84
CA SER A 4 -60.61 -11.73 5.85
C SER A 4 -60.84 -10.23 6.10
N LYS A 5 -61.73 -9.86 6.98
CA LYS A 5 -62.06 -8.46 7.29
C LYS A 5 -61.28 -7.84 8.45
N SER A 6 -60.31 -8.49 8.97
CA SER A 6 -59.40 -7.83 9.90
C SER A 6 -58.17 -7.28 9.19
N CYS A 7 -58.22 -6.00 8.83
CA CYS A 7 -57.00 -5.30 8.47
C CYS A 7 -55.99 -5.40 9.64
N PRO A 8 -54.72 -5.70 9.41
CA PRO A 8 -53.74 -5.65 10.47
C PRO A 8 -53.69 -4.22 11.04
N VAL A 9 -53.98 -4.08 12.30
CA VAL A 9 -53.85 -2.79 13.01
C VAL A 9 -52.44 -2.69 13.54
N ILE A 10 -51.65 -1.79 12.98
CA ILE A 10 -50.36 -1.44 13.53
C ILE A 10 -50.62 -0.49 14.69
N SER A 11 -50.45 -0.98 15.90
CA SER A 11 -50.70 -0.20 17.12
C SER A 11 -49.48 0.64 17.54
N ASN A 12 -48.32 0.35 17.04
CA ASN A 12 -47.08 1.14 17.30
C ASN A 12 -46.05 0.94 16.19
N ILE A 13 -45.43 2.02 15.75
CA ILE A 13 -44.23 1.99 14.90
C ILE A 13 -43.14 2.72 15.64
N GLY A 14 -42.11 1.99 16.07
CA GLY A 14 -40.89 2.56 16.62
C GLY A 14 -39.92 2.85 15.47
N ILE A 15 -39.43 4.07 15.39
CA ILE A 15 -38.29 4.43 14.52
C ILE A 15 -37.05 4.38 15.41
N TYR A 16 -36.15 3.47 15.09
CA TYR A 16 -34.86 3.37 15.77
C TYR A 16 -33.77 3.85 14.83
N ASN A 17 -32.87 4.67 15.33
CA ASN A 17 -31.64 4.98 14.59
C ASN A 17 -30.85 3.68 14.43
N ALA A 18 -30.45 3.37 13.20
CA ALA A 18 -29.50 2.29 12.98
C ALA A 18 -28.21 2.59 13.76
N PRO A 19 -27.60 1.59 14.37
CA PRO A 19 -26.32 1.81 15.02
C PRO A 19 -25.30 2.31 13.98
N VAL A 20 -24.61 3.39 14.32
CA VAL A 20 -23.52 3.91 13.47
C VAL A 20 -22.33 2.97 13.63
N PHE A 21 -21.92 2.36 12.54
CA PHE A 21 -20.68 1.59 12.44
C PHE A 21 -19.76 2.37 11.52
N LEU A 22 -18.60 2.76 12.03
CA LEU A 22 -17.56 3.41 11.24
C LEU A 22 -16.47 2.39 10.90
N ASN A 23 -15.99 2.46 9.67
CA ASN A 23 -14.85 1.65 9.24
C ASN A 23 -13.54 2.31 9.70
N ALA A 24 -12.51 1.49 9.97
CA ALA A 24 -11.17 2.01 10.20
C ALA A 24 -10.72 2.83 8.98
N PRO A 25 -10.15 4.01 9.18
CA PRO A 25 -9.62 4.80 8.06
C PRO A 25 -8.53 4.07 7.30
N SER A 26 -8.49 4.27 5.99
CA SER A 26 -7.36 3.92 5.14
C SER A 26 -6.36 5.07 5.16
N ILE A 27 -5.08 4.74 5.29
CA ILE A 27 -3.98 5.70 5.36
C ILE A 27 -3.02 5.36 4.21
N ALA A 28 -2.69 6.35 3.38
CA ALA A 28 -1.77 6.17 2.27
C ALA A 28 -0.77 7.32 2.21
N ARG A 29 0.44 7.05 1.73
CA ARG A 29 1.45 8.07 1.44
C ARG A 29 1.78 8.02 -0.05
N ASN A 30 1.56 9.12 -0.75
CA ASN A 30 1.88 9.23 -2.16
C ASN A 30 3.39 9.41 -2.40
N GLN A 31 3.81 9.41 -3.66
CA GLN A 31 5.22 9.57 -4.03
C GLN A 31 5.79 10.91 -3.53
N SER A 32 5.01 11.98 -3.46
CA SER A 32 5.45 13.28 -2.95
C SER A 32 5.69 13.30 -1.44
N GLY A 33 5.37 12.22 -0.72
CA GLY A 33 5.47 12.14 0.73
C GLY A 33 4.25 12.67 1.48
N GLU A 34 3.16 12.99 0.79
CA GLU A 34 1.92 13.44 1.41
C GLU A 34 1.11 12.25 1.91
N ILE A 35 0.71 12.31 3.18
CA ILE A 35 -0.17 11.33 3.81
C ILE A 35 -1.61 11.77 3.68
N SER A 36 -2.45 10.86 3.19
CA SER A 36 -3.90 11.00 3.12
C SER A 36 -4.59 10.00 4.04
N ILE A 37 -5.69 10.43 4.68
CA ILE A 37 -6.54 9.62 5.55
C ILE A 37 -7.94 9.66 4.96
N THR A 38 -8.51 8.50 4.64
CA THR A 38 -9.78 8.37 3.93
C THR A 38 -10.66 7.27 4.50
N THR A 39 -11.96 7.32 4.23
CA THR A 39 -12.93 6.24 4.50
C THR A 39 -14.04 6.27 3.45
N ASN A 40 -14.77 5.17 3.34
CA ASN A 40 -16.02 5.11 2.56
C ASN A 40 -17.23 5.60 3.35
N ASP A 41 -17.07 5.88 4.64
CA ASP A 41 -18.15 6.41 5.50
C ASP A 41 -18.44 7.88 5.16
N ILE A 42 -19.68 8.32 5.39
CA ILE A 42 -20.11 9.68 5.04
C ILE A 42 -20.01 10.58 6.28
N GLY A 43 -19.19 11.63 6.18
CA GLY A 43 -19.18 12.76 7.09
C GLY A 43 -18.44 12.59 8.42
N PRO A 44 -17.59 11.55 8.67
CA PRO A 44 -16.83 11.53 9.91
C PRO A 44 -15.73 12.60 9.92
N ILE A 45 -15.31 12.96 11.12
CA ILE A 45 -14.09 13.73 11.37
C ILE A 45 -12.96 12.75 11.62
N PHE A 46 -11.78 12.97 11.05
CA PHE A 46 -10.62 12.14 11.35
C PHE A 46 -9.73 12.79 12.41
N TYR A 47 -9.26 11.97 13.33
CA TYR A 47 -8.20 12.32 14.28
C TYR A 47 -7.04 11.35 14.13
N TYR A 48 -5.80 11.82 14.28
CA TYR A 48 -4.62 11.02 14.07
C TYR A 48 -3.48 11.34 15.03
N THR A 49 -2.53 10.40 15.15
CA THR A 49 -1.26 10.51 15.85
C THR A 49 -0.11 10.06 14.95
N LEU A 50 1.11 10.52 15.23
CA LEU A 50 2.33 10.19 14.48
C LEU A 50 3.42 9.55 15.35
N ASP A 51 3.09 9.22 16.58
CA ASP A 51 4.00 8.68 17.60
C ASP A 51 3.63 7.26 18.05
N GLY A 52 2.69 6.62 17.33
CA GLY A 52 2.20 5.27 17.64
C GLY A 52 1.16 5.22 18.76
N SER A 53 0.81 6.35 19.40
CA SER A 53 -0.27 6.39 20.39
C SER A 53 -1.64 6.16 19.76
N GLU A 54 -2.61 5.68 20.54
CA GLU A 54 -3.99 5.58 20.09
C GLU A 54 -4.62 6.96 19.93
N PRO A 55 -5.16 7.30 18.73
CA PRO A 55 -5.83 8.57 18.52
C PRO A 55 -7.19 8.64 19.27
N THR A 56 -7.49 9.83 19.77
CA THR A 56 -8.76 10.17 20.42
C THR A 56 -9.33 11.45 19.76
N PRO A 57 -10.57 11.85 20.07
CA PRO A 57 -11.12 13.13 19.57
C PRO A 57 -10.36 14.38 20.04
N GLU A 58 -9.43 14.25 20.98
CA GLU A 58 -8.51 15.33 21.44
C GLU A 58 -7.17 15.31 20.69
N SER A 59 -6.91 14.30 19.85
CA SER A 59 -5.71 14.21 19.01
C SER A 59 -5.75 15.21 17.86
N ASN A 60 -4.70 15.22 17.01
CA ASN A 60 -4.66 16.11 15.84
C ASN A 60 -5.82 15.80 14.90
N GLN A 61 -6.62 16.84 14.60
CA GLN A 61 -7.67 16.73 13.61
C GLN A 61 -7.07 16.79 12.20
N TYR A 62 -7.46 15.83 11.34
CA TYR A 62 -7.04 15.82 9.96
C TYR A 62 -7.84 16.83 9.13
N ALA A 63 -7.16 17.82 8.58
CA ALA A 63 -7.75 18.89 7.76
C ALA A 63 -7.49 18.70 6.26
N GLY A 64 -6.71 17.69 5.87
CA GLY A 64 -6.30 17.41 4.51
C GLY A 64 -4.89 16.82 4.46
N PRO A 65 -4.38 16.41 3.27
CA PRO A 65 -3.08 15.78 3.14
C PRO A 65 -1.96 16.59 3.76
N PHE A 66 -1.01 15.92 4.41
CA PHE A 66 0.15 16.54 5.06
C PHE A 66 1.44 15.79 4.73
N LEU A 67 2.56 16.50 4.71
CA LEU A 67 3.88 15.93 4.38
C LEU A 67 4.49 15.17 5.57
N ALA A 68 5.03 13.99 5.27
CA ALA A 68 5.87 13.22 6.18
C ALA A 68 6.93 12.44 5.37
N ASP A 69 8.13 12.98 5.30
CA ASP A 69 9.21 12.47 4.44
C ASP A 69 9.98 11.28 5.04
N GLY A 70 10.05 11.19 6.36
CA GLY A 70 10.79 10.16 7.06
C GLY A 70 9.96 8.94 7.45
N LYS A 71 10.55 8.08 8.26
CA LYS A 71 9.84 6.97 8.90
C LYS A 71 8.81 7.51 9.87
N VAL A 72 7.57 7.05 9.73
CA VAL A 72 6.45 7.48 10.56
C VAL A 72 5.43 6.37 10.74
N GLU A 73 4.92 6.20 11.96
CA GLU A 73 3.75 5.38 12.24
C GLU A 73 2.53 6.30 12.39
N VAL A 74 1.55 6.12 11.52
CA VAL A 74 0.32 6.90 11.52
C VAL A 74 -0.81 6.04 12.04
N ASN A 75 -1.42 6.43 13.15
CA ASN A 75 -2.64 5.86 13.65
C ASN A 75 -3.78 6.86 13.46
N ALA A 76 -4.95 6.42 13.00
CA ALA A 76 -6.09 7.30 12.76
C ALA A 76 -7.42 6.64 13.14
N ILE A 77 -8.39 7.48 13.55
CA ILE A 77 -9.78 7.09 13.75
C ILE A 77 -10.69 7.99 12.92
N ALA A 78 -11.82 7.43 12.49
CA ALA A 78 -12.99 8.19 12.04
C ALA A 78 -13.91 8.38 13.24
N TYR A 79 -14.39 9.61 13.47
CA TYR A 79 -15.26 9.97 14.58
C TYR A 79 -16.55 10.59 14.08
N ASP A 80 -17.67 10.09 14.55
CA ASP A 80 -18.99 10.68 14.31
C ASP A 80 -19.43 11.54 15.51
N PRO A 81 -19.45 12.88 15.40
CA PRO A 81 -19.84 13.75 16.51
C PRO A 81 -21.31 13.60 16.90
N ALA A 82 -22.18 13.16 15.98
CA ALA A 82 -23.62 13.03 16.26
C ALA A 82 -23.92 11.86 17.22
N SER A 83 -23.18 10.74 17.10
CA SER A 83 -23.31 9.58 17.98
C SER A 83 -22.23 9.47 19.05
N ALA A 84 -21.21 10.35 19.01
CA ALA A 84 -20.02 10.32 19.85
C ALA A 84 -19.28 8.95 19.77
N LYS A 85 -19.22 8.35 18.57
CA LYS A 85 -18.57 7.06 18.33
C LYS A 85 -17.35 7.21 17.45
N SER A 86 -16.33 6.41 17.75
CA SER A 86 -15.13 6.25 16.95
C SER A 86 -15.13 4.91 16.22
N SER A 87 -14.45 4.87 15.08
CA SER A 87 -14.09 3.63 14.36
C SER A 87 -13.04 2.82 15.13
N PRO A 88 -12.76 1.58 14.71
CA PRO A 88 -11.48 0.96 14.99
C PRO A 88 -10.32 1.83 14.46
N VAL A 89 -9.12 1.66 15.05
CA VAL A 89 -7.94 2.41 14.64
C VAL A 89 -7.42 1.86 13.31
N GLY A 90 -7.28 2.71 12.32
CA GLY A 90 -6.46 2.47 11.13
C GLY A 90 -4.99 2.73 11.47
N LYS A 91 -4.10 1.83 11.05
CA LYS A 91 -2.65 1.94 11.31
C LYS A 91 -1.88 1.71 10.04
N GLU A 92 -0.87 2.55 9.81
CA GLU A 92 0.09 2.37 8.73
C GLU A 92 1.47 2.85 9.15
N THR A 93 2.50 2.14 8.71
CA THR A 93 3.90 2.52 8.95
C THR A 93 4.59 2.74 7.62
N PHE A 94 5.07 3.95 7.43
CA PHE A 94 5.84 4.35 6.27
C PHE A 94 7.33 4.39 6.62
N ASP A 95 8.16 3.94 5.70
CA ASP A 95 9.61 4.06 5.78
C ASP A 95 10.04 5.38 5.13
N ILE A 96 11.08 5.42 4.31
CA ILE A 96 11.52 6.63 3.61
C ILE A 96 10.50 7.05 2.53
N SER A 97 10.43 8.37 2.26
CA SER A 97 9.58 8.90 1.18
C SER A 97 10.17 8.54 -0.18
N LYS A 98 9.29 8.28 -1.15
CA LYS A 98 9.66 7.99 -2.54
C LYS A 98 9.79 9.25 -3.42
N LYS A 99 9.76 10.47 -2.85
CA LYS A 99 9.71 11.73 -3.60
C LYS A 99 10.86 11.92 -4.57
N ASP A 100 12.04 11.44 -4.22
CA ASP A 100 13.24 11.54 -5.04
C ASP A 100 13.52 10.27 -5.86
N TRP A 101 12.65 9.26 -5.76
CA TRP A 101 12.81 7.99 -6.45
C TRP A 101 12.49 8.13 -7.93
N LYS A 102 13.29 7.44 -8.75
CA LYS A 102 13.12 7.43 -10.22
C LYS A 102 13.32 6.02 -10.76
N ILE A 103 12.43 5.63 -11.67
CA ILE A 103 12.59 4.39 -12.42
C ILE A 103 13.62 4.63 -13.53
N VAL A 104 14.59 3.74 -13.63
CA VAL A 104 15.72 3.88 -14.55
C VAL A 104 15.56 2.94 -15.75
N GLY A 105 15.78 3.47 -16.97
CA GLY A 105 15.83 2.67 -18.19
C GLY A 105 14.49 2.18 -18.73
N ILE A 106 13.39 2.68 -18.17
CA ILE A 106 12.02 2.44 -18.66
C ILE A 106 11.48 3.76 -19.20
N ASN A 107 11.12 3.77 -20.48
CA ASN A 107 10.54 4.96 -21.15
C ASN A 107 9.02 4.77 -21.31
N ASP A 108 8.33 4.60 -20.18
CA ASP A 108 6.88 4.50 -20.10
C ASP A 108 6.42 5.29 -18.88
N GLU A 109 5.72 6.40 -19.10
CA GLU A 109 5.22 7.26 -18.02
C GLU A 109 4.30 6.53 -17.05
N LYS A 110 3.59 5.48 -17.52
CA LYS A 110 2.73 4.66 -16.67
C LYS A 110 3.50 3.84 -15.64
N ALA A 111 4.80 3.66 -15.81
CA ALA A 111 5.64 2.98 -14.83
C ALA A 111 5.72 3.74 -13.49
N SER A 112 5.40 5.04 -13.46
CA SER A 112 5.27 5.82 -12.22
C SER A 112 4.28 5.22 -11.23
N ALA A 113 3.30 4.46 -11.70
CA ALA A 113 2.36 3.69 -10.88
C ALA A 113 3.04 2.78 -9.83
N ILE A 114 4.29 2.34 -10.08
CA ILE A 114 5.06 1.49 -9.14
C ILE A 114 5.46 2.24 -7.86
N LEU A 115 5.43 3.57 -7.88
CA LEU A 115 5.95 4.44 -6.82
C LEU A 115 4.89 5.38 -6.22
N ASP A 116 3.66 5.40 -6.75
CA ASP A 116 2.65 6.41 -6.44
C ASP A 116 1.96 6.24 -5.08
N GLY A 117 2.13 5.08 -4.44
CA GLY A 117 1.51 4.75 -3.14
C GLY A 117 0.07 4.28 -3.26
N ASP A 118 -0.45 4.09 -4.47
CA ASP A 118 -1.78 3.55 -4.72
C ASP A 118 -1.71 2.07 -5.09
N ALA A 119 -2.04 1.21 -4.15
CA ALA A 119 -2.04 -0.24 -4.33
C ALA A 119 -2.96 -0.74 -5.46
N SER A 120 -3.88 0.09 -5.95
CA SER A 120 -4.78 -0.23 -7.05
C SER A 120 -4.24 0.16 -8.42
N SER A 121 -3.21 1.00 -8.48
CA SER A 121 -2.50 1.33 -9.70
C SER A 121 -1.56 0.20 -10.11
N LEU A 122 -1.38 -0.01 -11.40
CA LEU A 122 -0.65 -1.17 -11.90
C LEU A 122 0.18 -0.82 -13.13
N TRP A 123 1.40 -1.32 -13.17
CA TRP A 123 2.21 -1.32 -14.36
C TRP A 123 2.73 -2.72 -14.69
N HIS A 124 2.71 -3.08 -15.98
CA HIS A 124 3.22 -4.35 -16.49
C HIS A 124 4.27 -4.11 -17.56
N GLN A 125 5.46 -4.63 -17.33
CA GLN A 125 6.48 -4.73 -18.35
C GLN A 125 6.13 -5.90 -19.29
N ARG A 126 6.02 -5.64 -20.60
CA ARG A 126 5.57 -6.60 -21.61
C ARG A 126 6.45 -6.63 -22.87
N ASP A 127 7.42 -5.73 -22.98
CA ASP A 127 8.23 -5.50 -24.18
C ASP A 127 9.57 -6.25 -24.14
N LYS A 128 9.87 -6.96 -23.06
CA LYS A 128 11.12 -7.70 -22.87
C LYS A 128 10.84 -9.12 -22.42
N LYS A 129 11.70 -10.05 -22.83
CA LYS A 129 11.66 -11.43 -22.36
C LYS A 129 12.24 -11.55 -20.95
N MET A 130 11.69 -12.49 -20.18
CA MET A 130 12.26 -12.86 -18.88
C MET A 130 13.68 -13.43 -19.04
N PRO A 131 14.64 -13.10 -18.15
CA PRO A 131 14.50 -12.27 -16.98
C PRO A 131 14.47 -10.78 -17.30
N VAL A 132 13.70 -9.98 -16.55
CA VAL A 132 13.60 -8.54 -16.70
C VAL A 132 13.96 -7.80 -15.42
N ASP A 133 14.59 -6.64 -15.59
CA ASP A 133 15.06 -5.80 -14.49
C ASP A 133 14.14 -4.59 -14.32
N LEU A 134 13.70 -4.35 -13.09
CA LEU A 134 13.20 -3.06 -12.63
C LEU A 134 14.30 -2.41 -11.80
N ILE A 135 14.81 -1.26 -12.26
CA ILE A 135 15.85 -0.50 -11.59
C ILE A 135 15.24 0.81 -11.07
N ILE A 136 15.54 1.12 -9.81
CA ILE A 136 15.11 2.35 -9.15
C ILE A 136 16.33 3.08 -8.57
N ASP A 137 16.45 4.37 -8.89
CA ASP A 137 17.32 5.33 -8.22
C ASP A 137 16.57 5.88 -6.99
N LEU A 138 17.09 5.70 -5.80
CA LEU A 138 16.49 6.18 -4.55
C LEU A 138 16.77 7.68 -4.31
N GLY A 139 17.48 8.35 -5.25
CA GLY A 139 17.84 9.76 -5.15
C GLY A 139 19.10 10.01 -4.31
N SER A 140 19.31 9.25 -3.25
CA SER A 140 20.49 9.30 -2.39
C SER A 140 20.84 7.92 -1.84
N GLU A 141 22.06 7.77 -1.28
CA GLU A 141 22.44 6.56 -0.57
C GLU A 141 21.54 6.33 0.64
N GLN A 142 21.06 5.09 0.81
CA GLN A 142 20.22 4.64 1.92
C GLN A 142 20.85 3.42 2.56
N ASN A 143 20.67 3.25 3.88
CA ASN A 143 21.03 2.02 4.59
C ASN A 143 19.87 1.02 4.46
N LEU A 144 19.97 0.09 3.54
CA LEU A 144 18.92 -0.84 3.18
C LEU A 144 19.01 -2.13 4.01
N HIS A 145 17.88 -2.56 4.55
CA HIS A 145 17.71 -3.79 5.32
C HIS A 145 16.79 -4.80 4.62
N GLY A 146 16.14 -4.39 3.56
CA GLY A 146 15.19 -5.22 2.83
C GLY A 146 14.46 -4.46 1.73
N PHE A 147 13.48 -5.13 1.14
CA PHE A 147 12.55 -4.53 0.20
C PHE A 147 11.16 -5.13 0.35
N LYS A 148 10.16 -4.42 -0.19
CA LYS A 148 8.79 -4.92 -0.31
C LYS A 148 8.37 -4.88 -1.77
N TYR A 149 7.61 -5.88 -2.18
CA TYR A 149 6.99 -5.98 -3.49
C TYR A 149 5.50 -6.24 -3.34
N LEU A 150 4.67 -5.41 -3.96
CA LEU A 150 3.24 -5.63 -4.09
C LEU A 150 2.93 -6.01 -5.53
N PRO A 151 2.43 -7.24 -5.79
CA PRO A 151 1.98 -7.64 -7.11
C PRO A 151 0.59 -7.05 -7.42
N ASP A 152 0.12 -7.25 -8.66
CA ASP A 152 -1.30 -7.15 -8.97
C ASP A 152 -2.10 -8.08 -8.03
N GLN A 153 -3.07 -7.52 -7.33
CA GLN A 153 -3.87 -8.24 -6.33
C GLN A 153 -4.95 -9.12 -6.94
N ASN A 154 -5.17 -9.03 -8.23
CA ASN A 154 -5.98 -9.99 -8.96
C ASN A 154 -5.17 -11.28 -9.21
N LYS A 155 -5.48 -12.34 -8.48
CA LYS A 155 -4.79 -13.64 -8.58
C LYS A 155 -4.81 -14.28 -9.98
N TRP A 156 -5.65 -13.78 -10.88
CA TRP A 156 -5.74 -14.24 -12.28
C TRP A 156 -4.89 -13.37 -13.22
N SER A 157 -4.26 -12.33 -12.71
CA SER A 157 -3.39 -11.48 -13.51
C SER A 157 -2.14 -12.20 -13.96
N SER A 158 -1.73 -11.95 -15.19
CA SER A 158 -0.40 -12.32 -15.66
C SER A 158 0.66 -11.39 -15.06
N GLY A 159 1.88 -11.90 -14.89
CA GLY A 159 3.01 -11.06 -14.47
C GLY A 159 3.25 -11.01 -12.97
N ILE A 160 2.46 -11.67 -12.12
CA ILE A 160 2.79 -11.82 -10.69
C ILE A 160 4.13 -12.56 -10.58
N ILE A 161 5.17 -11.86 -10.12
CA ILE A 161 6.53 -12.40 -10.02
C ILE A 161 6.58 -13.48 -8.95
N THR A 162 7.10 -14.66 -9.28
CA THR A 162 7.23 -15.77 -8.34
C THR A 162 8.68 -15.97 -7.89
N THR A 163 9.64 -15.78 -8.79
CA THR A 163 11.06 -16.00 -8.53
C THR A 163 11.84 -14.76 -8.92
N TYR A 164 12.74 -14.33 -8.07
CA TYR A 164 13.43 -13.07 -8.21
C TYR A 164 14.92 -13.13 -7.80
N LYS A 165 15.67 -12.11 -8.23
CA LYS A 165 16.92 -11.65 -7.62
C LYS A 165 16.78 -10.19 -7.23
N PHE A 166 17.35 -9.82 -6.08
CA PHE A 166 17.41 -8.43 -5.64
C PHE A 166 18.87 -8.01 -5.47
N SER A 167 19.24 -6.95 -6.15
CA SER A 167 20.61 -6.44 -6.17
C SER A 167 20.61 -4.95 -5.86
N VAL A 168 21.71 -4.46 -5.34
CA VAL A 168 21.93 -3.05 -5.00
C VAL A 168 23.19 -2.52 -5.67
N SER A 169 23.28 -1.19 -5.85
CA SER A 169 24.43 -0.53 -6.45
C SER A 169 24.54 0.93 -5.98
N ASP A 170 25.74 1.48 -5.98
CA ASP A 170 25.97 2.90 -5.71
C ASP A 170 26.04 3.72 -7.00
N ASP A 171 26.36 3.08 -8.13
CA ASP A 171 26.67 3.74 -9.40
C ASP A 171 25.84 3.27 -10.60
N ASN A 172 24.81 2.41 -10.36
CA ASN A 172 23.98 1.80 -11.40
C ASN A 172 24.77 0.95 -12.43
N THR A 173 26.00 0.59 -12.13
CA THR A 173 26.89 -0.18 -13.01
C THR A 173 27.39 -1.45 -12.31
N ASN A 174 27.91 -1.29 -11.13
CA ASN A 174 28.44 -2.37 -10.31
C ASN A 174 27.36 -2.88 -9.34
N TRP A 175 26.81 -4.07 -9.63
CA TRP A 175 25.70 -4.64 -8.90
C TRP A 175 26.11 -5.73 -7.92
N LYS A 176 25.69 -5.60 -6.66
CA LYS A 176 25.85 -6.60 -5.62
C LYS A 176 24.52 -7.32 -5.40
N LEU A 177 24.49 -8.64 -5.62
CA LEU A 177 23.35 -9.46 -5.23
C LEU A 177 23.26 -9.52 -3.71
N VAL A 178 22.11 -9.16 -3.14
CA VAL A 178 21.87 -9.14 -1.70
C VAL A 178 20.79 -10.13 -1.25
N ASP A 179 19.87 -10.47 -2.15
CA ASP A 179 18.84 -11.48 -1.91
C ASP A 179 18.36 -12.13 -3.20
N GLN A 180 17.92 -13.39 -3.11
CA GLN A 180 17.26 -14.10 -4.20
C GLN A 180 16.39 -15.22 -3.66
N GLY A 181 15.32 -15.53 -4.36
CA GLY A 181 14.42 -16.58 -3.92
C GLY A 181 13.08 -16.59 -4.61
N GLU A 182 12.11 -17.08 -3.88
CA GLU A 182 10.72 -17.15 -4.32
C GLU A 182 9.81 -16.39 -3.35
N PHE A 183 8.75 -15.81 -3.89
CA PHE A 183 7.65 -15.24 -3.10
C PHE A 183 6.67 -16.36 -2.76
N SER A 184 6.58 -16.69 -1.47
CA SER A 184 5.74 -17.79 -1.00
C SER A 184 4.26 -17.51 -1.21
N ASN A 185 3.54 -18.47 -1.81
CA ASN A 185 2.08 -18.44 -1.99
C ASN A 185 1.52 -17.18 -2.68
N ILE A 186 2.35 -16.40 -3.37
CA ILE A 186 1.99 -15.10 -3.93
C ILE A 186 0.84 -15.18 -4.95
N LYS A 187 0.70 -16.30 -5.65
CA LYS A 187 -0.41 -16.52 -6.61
C LYS A 187 -1.77 -16.57 -5.92
N ASN A 188 -1.85 -17.21 -4.75
CA ASN A 188 -3.11 -17.39 -4.03
C ASN A 188 -3.40 -16.24 -3.04
N ASN A 189 -2.34 -15.56 -2.62
CA ASN A 189 -2.39 -14.45 -1.68
C ASN A 189 -1.47 -13.31 -2.16
N PRO A 190 -1.91 -12.50 -3.15
CA PRO A 190 -1.11 -11.44 -3.76
C PRO A 190 -1.08 -10.18 -2.88
N VAL A 191 -0.57 -10.30 -1.67
CA VAL A 191 -0.36 -9.20 -0.73
C VAL A 191 1.10 -8.75 -0.75
N TRP A 192 1.43 -7.70 -0.02
CA TRP A 192 2.80 -7.26 0.21
C TRP A 192 3.73 -8.42 0.59
N GLN A 193 4.81 -8.54 -0.16
CA GLN A 193 5.90 -9.48 0.09
C GLN A 193 7.09 -8.72 0.64
N SER A 194 7.46 -8.95 1.88
CA SER A 194 8.64 -8.35 2.51
C SER A 194 9.80 -9.34 2.53
N LYS A 195 10.98 -8.87 2.18
CA LYS A 195 12.24 -9.64 2.21
C LYS A 195 13.30 -8.83 2.91
N ASN A 196 13.95 -9.42 3.89
CA ASN A 196 15.02 -8.80 4.66
C ASN A 196 16.36 -9.43 4.31
N PHE A 197 17.42 -8.61 4.32
CA PHE A 197 18.80 -9.04 4.11
C PHE A 197 19.73 -8.30 5.08
N SER A 198 21.01 -8.69 5.12
CA SER A 198 22.01 -7.98 5.93
C SER A 198 22.14 -6.53 5.46
N PRO A 199 22.22 -5.56 6.38
CA PRO A 199 22.30 -4.14 6.05
C PRO A 199 23.36 -3.82 5.00
N VAL A 200 23.00 -2.97 4.06
CA VAL A 200 23.91 -2.51 2.99
C VAL A 200 23.56 -1.09 2.59
N ASN A 201 24.56 -0.24 2.43
CA ASN A 201 24.37 1.08 1.86
C ASN A 201 24.31 0.98 0.34
N ALA A 202 23.36 1.68 -0.27
CA ALA A 202 23.24 1.79 -1.72
C ALA A 202 22.29 2.91 -2.12
N ARG A 203 22.50 3.43 -3.35
CA ARG A 203 21.60 4.40 -3.98
C ARG A 203 20.61 3.76 -4.96
N TYR A 204 20.99 2.66 -5.60
CA TYR A 204 20.16 2.00 -6.60
C TYR A 204 19.74 0.63 -6.11
N ILE A 205 18.48 0.27 -6.39
CA ILE A 205 17.96 -1.06 -6.19
C ILE A 205 17.52 -1.66 -7.53
N LYS A 206 17.64 -2.98 -7.64
CA LYS A 206 17.21 -3.74 -8.82
C LYS A 206 16.46 -4.99 -8.42
N LEU A 207 15.19 -5.05 -8.78
CA LEU A 207 14.39 -6.28 -8.72
C LEU A 207 14.41 -6.93 -10.10
N GLN A 208 15.08 -8.07 -10.24
CA GLN A 208 15.08 -8.88 -11.43
C GLN A 208 14.00 -9.96 -11.31
N ALA A 209 12.98 -9.88 -12.15
CA ALA A 209 11.96 -10.92 -12.27
C ALA A 209 12.51 -12.08 -13.11
N LEU A 210 12.53 -13.29 -12.54
CA LEU A 210 13.03 -14.49 -13.20
C LEU A 210 11.90 -15.37 -13.72
N LYS A 211 10.80 -15.46 -12.97
CA LYS A 211 9.58 -16.22 -13.32
C LYS A 211 8.35 -15.50 -12.78
N ASN A 212 7.22 -15.77 -13.41
CA ASN A 212 5.90 -15.31 -12.97
C ASN A 212 4.91 -16.47 -12.86
N THR A 213 3.69 -16.16 -12.44
CA THR A 213 2.62 -17.17 -12.26
C THR A 213 2.07 -17.73 -13.56
N SER A 214 2.24 -17.03 -14.67
CA SER A 214 1.65 -17.39 -15.99
C SER A 214 2.62 -18.12 -16.90
N GLY A 215 3.93 -18.03 -16.64
CA GLY A 215 4.97 -18.61 -17.49
C GLY A 215 5.17 -17.85 -18.81
N ASP A 216 4.71 -16.61 -18.88
CA ASP A 216 4.89 -15.69 -20.02
C ASP A 216 6.01 -14.66 -19.73
N ASP A 217 6.23 -13.74 -20.65
CA ASP A 217 7.28 -12.72 -20.56
C ASP A 217 6.75 -11.40 -19.91
N VAL A 218 5.80 -11.48 -18.98
CA VAL A 218 5.21 -10.31 -18.31
C VAL A 218 5.73 -10.20 -16.88
N ALA A 219 6.19 -9.01 -16.47
CA ALA A 219 6.45 -8.67 -15.08
C ALA A 219 5.53 -7.54 -14.62
N GLY A 220 4.70 -7.80 -13.60
CA GLY A 220 3.68 -6.89 -13.09
C GLY A 220 4.03 -6.35 -11.71
N TYR A 221 3.73 -5.08 -11.50
CA TYR A 221 4.02 -4.35 -10.28
C TYR A 221 2.83 -3.47 -9.93
N ALA A 222 2.31 -3.57 -8.71
CA ALA A 222 1.50 -2.53 -8.12
C ALA A 222 2.42 -1.54 -7.40
N GLU A 223 3.24 -2.04 -6.47
CA GLU A 223 4.17 -1.20 -5.73
C GLU A 223 5.49 -1.89 -5.45
N ILE A 224 6.54 -1.11 -5.25
CA ILE A 224 7.80 -1.52 -4.66
C ILE A 224 8.20 -0.54 -3.56
N ASP A 225 8.83 -1.05 -2.50
CA ASP A 225 9.32 -0.25 -1.40
C ASP A 225 10.65 -0.77 -0.88
N ALA A 226 11.40 0.08 -0.18
CA ALA A 226 12.63 -0.28 0.51
C ALA A 226 12.38 -0.34 2.03
N ILE A 227 13.16 -1.15 2.73
CA ILE A 227 13.16 -1.24 4.18
C ILE A 227 14.50 -0.70 4.65
N THR A 228 14.49 0.38 5.45
CA THR A 228 15.68 1.06 5.93
C THR A 228 15.86 0.96 7.45
N ASN A 229 15.43 -0.06 8.12
CA ASN A 229 15.64 -0.17 9.58
C ASN A 229 14.35 -0.30 10.39
#